data_95334d5202638e6c24917ad778cb20ca
#
_entry.id   95334d5202638e6c24917ad778cb20ca
#
_cell.length_a   1.000
_cell.length_b   1.000
_cell.length_c   1.000
_cell.angle_alpha   90.00
_cell.angle_beta   90.00
_cell.angle_gamma   90.00
#
_symmetry.space_group_name_H-M   'P 1'
#
loop_
_entity.id
_entity.type
_entity.pdbx_description
1 polymer ?
#
loop_
_entity_poly.entity_id
_entity_poly.type
_entity_poly.pdbx_seq_one_letter_code
_entity_poly.pdbx_strand_id
1 'polypeptide(L)'
;MRYIPLTSNFYSNNRANFIDSISRRGIAVFNSNDIYPISADSTMPFEQHRDIFYLTGIDQEETILLLFPDAKNTNYKEILFVKKTNNHIKVWEGEKLSMKKAANISGIKTVCWTDDFKKLFTKLLKEAKAIYINTNEHYRANIETQTREDRFIEWSKLNFPNHPLKKSNFILQELR
;
A
#
# COMPACT_ATOMS: atom_id res chain seq x y z
N MET A 1 19.10 -8.70 -7.74
CA MET A 1 17.88 -8.02 -8.19
C MET A 1 17.15 -8.95 -9.15
N ARG A 2 15.84 -9.15 -8.98
CA ARG A 2 15.04 -10.03 -9.85
C ARG A 2 14.67 -9.38 -11.19
N TYR A 3 14.84 -8.06 -11.34
CA TYR A 3 14.43 -7.28 -12.51
C TYR A 3 15.26 -5.99 -12.61
N ILE A 4 15.25 -5.38 -13.80
CA ILE A 4 15.84 -4.07 -14.04
C ILE A 4 14.87 -3.01 -13.46
N PRO A 5 15.30 -2.16 -12.53
CA PRO A 5 14.44 -1.12 -11.97
C PRO A 5 13.92 -0.18 -13.05
N LEU A 6 12.63 0.11 -13.03
CA LEU A 6 12.03 1.16 -13.84
C LEU A 6 12.26 2.54 -13.21
N THR A 7 12.12 3.58 -13.98
CA THR A 7 12.25 4.95 -13.48
C THR A 7 11.06 5.32 -12.60
N SER A 8 11.27 6.19 -11.61
CA SER A 8 10.20 6.68 -10.72
C SER A 8 9.04 7.35 -11.49
N ASN A 9 9.33 7.93 -12.67
CA ASN A 9 8.30 8.52 -13.53
C ASN A 9 7.26 7.50 -14.00
N PHE A 10 7.67 6.25 -14.27
CA PHE A 10 6.74 5.19 -14.63
C PHE A 10 5.67 4.99 -13.53
N TYR A 11 6.12 4.88 -12.29
CA TYR A 11 5.22 4.68 -11.15
C TYR A 11 4.36 5.93 -10.86
N SER A 12 4.92 7.12 -11.01
CA SER A 12 4.17 8.38 -10.86
C SER A 12 3.05 8.50 -11.87
N ASN A 13 3.29 8.13 -13.13
CA ASN A 13 2.26 8.14 -14.18
C ASN A 13 1.15 7.12 -13.88
N ASN A 14 1.51 5.92 -13.43
CA ASN A 14 0.52 4.90 -13.05
C ASN A 14 -0.39 5.40 -11.92
N ARG A 15 0.18 6.07 -10.90
CA ARG A 15 -0.60 6.67 -9.82
C ARG A 15 -1.48 7.82 -10.30
N ALA A 16 -0.98 8.68 -11.19
CA ALA A 16 -1.78 9.76 -11.78
C ALA A 16 -3.01 9.19 -12.50
N ASN A 17 -2.83 8.20 -13.37
CA ASN A 17 -3.93 7.55 -14.07
C ASN A 17 -4.96 6.92 -13.10
N PHE A 18 -4.48 6.29 -12.02
CA PHE A 18 -5.38 5.75 -10.99
C PHE A 18 -6.16 6.86 -10.27
N ILE A 19 -5.47 7.93 -9.88
CA ILE A 19 -6.07 9.09 -9.18
C ILE A 19 -7.19 9.72 -10.02
N ASP A 20 -7.00 9.85 -11.33
CA ASP A 20 -8.01 10.40 -12.25
C ASP A 20 -9.27 9.53 -12.34
N SER A 21 -9.18 8.25 -11.97
CA SER A 21 -10.29 7.28 -12.04
C SER A 21 -11.07 7.15 -10.74
N ILE A 22 -10.60 7.71 -9.63
CA ILE A 22 -11.31 7.63 -8.34
C ILE A 22 -12.27 8.79 -8.15
N SER A 23 -13.34 8.56 -7.36
CA SER A 23 -14.32 9.61 -7.07
C SER A 23 -13.72 10.71 -6.22
N ARG A 24 -14.27 11.92 -6.35
CA ARG A 24 -13.90 13.07 -5.53
C ARG A 24 -13.96 12.74 -4.03
N ARG A 25 -12.91 13.12 -3.30
CA ARG A 25 -12.69 12.82 -1.87
C ARG A 25 -12.59 11.31 -1.57
N GLY A 26 -12.22 10.52 -2.57
CA GLY A 26 -11.85 9.12 -2.38
C GLY A 26 -10.43 9.01 -1.82
N ILE A 27 -10.24 8.19 -0.80
CA ILE A 27 -8.93 7.80 -0.28
C ILE A 27 -8.67 6.33 -0.61
N ALA A 28 -7.57 6.03 -1.26
CA ALA A 28 -7.23 4.65 -1.64
C ALA A 28 -6.08 4.11 -0.80
N VAL A 29 -6.16 2.86 -0.41
CA VAL A 29 -5.13 2.15 0.33
C VAL A 29 -4.77 0.86 -0.39
N PHE A 30 -3.48 0.62 -0.54
CA PHE A 30 -2.92 -0.61 -1.11
C PHE A 30 -1.95 -1.20 -0.11
N ASN A 31 -2.16 -2.45 0.25
CA ASN A 31 -1.32 -3.18 1.19
C ASN A 31 -0.38 -4.13 0.45
N SER A 32 0.84 -4.31 0.98
CA SER A 32 1.70 -5.42 0.59
C SER A 32 1.07 -6.76 0.97
N ASN A 33 1.52 -7.84 0.34
CA ASN A 33 1.25 -9.17 0.85
C ASN A 33 1.87 -9.39 2.24
N ASP A 34 1.42 -10.43 2.92
CA ASP A 34 2.01 -10.91 4.17
C ASP A 34 3.23 -11.80 3.90
N ILE A 35 4.06 -11.96 4.93
CA ILE A 35 5.05 -13.02 5.02
C ILE A 35 4.36 -14.23 5.65
N TYR A 36 4.36 -15.37 4.96
CA TYR A 36 3.77 -16.59 5.47
C TYR A 36 4.82 -17.48 6.14
N PRO A 37 4.61 -17.92 7.40
CA PRO A 37 5.50 -18.84 8.06
C PRO A 37 5.41 -20.25 7.45
N ILE A 38 6.52 -20.96 7.40
CA ILE A 38 6.57 -22.38 7.04
C ILE A 38 6.70 -23.24 8.30
N SER A 39 7.78 -23.04 9.04
CA SER A 39 8.05 -23.74 10.31
C SER A 39 9.13 -23.02 11.08
N ALA A 40 9.07 -23.03 12.41
CA ALA A 40 9.98 -22.29 13.29
C ALA A 40 10.09 -20.82 12.85
N ASP A 41 11.29 -20.32 12.56
CA ASP A 41 11.57 -18.96 12.07
C ASP A 41 11.65 -18.87 10.52
N SER A 42 11.38 -19.98 9.83
CA SER A 42 11.41 -20.04 8.36
C SER A 42 10.12 -19.53 7.73
N THR A 43 10.25 -18.79 6.64
CA THR A 43 9.12 -18.21 5.89
C THR A 43 9.18 -18.59 4.42
N MET A 44 8.01 -18.55 3.76
CA MET A 44 7.96 -18.58 2.30
C MET A 44 8.69 -17.34 1.73
N PRO A 45 9.28 -17.46 0.53
CA PRO A 45 9.82 -16.29 -0.16
C PRO A 45 8.74 -15.22 -0.29
N PHE A 46 9.07 -13.98 0.09
CA PHE A 46 8.14 -12.87 -0.06
C PHE A 46 7.94 -12.55 -1.54
N GLU A 47 6.69 -12.39 -1.94
CA GLU A 47 6.28 -11.82 -3.21
C GLU A 47 5.36 -10.64 -2.97
N GLN A 48 5.68 -9.51 -3.61
CA GLN A 48 4.90 -8.29 -3.46
C GLN A 48 3.55 -8.40 -4.17
N HIS A 49 2.52 -7.80 -3.59
CA HIS A 49 1.24 -7.63 -4.26
C HIS A 49 1.42 -6.80 -5.54
N ARG A 50 0.95 -7.32 -6.67
CA ARG A 50 1.22 -6.75 -8.01
C ARG A 50 0.77 -5.30 -8.15
N ASP A 51 -0.32 -4.92 -7.50
CA ASP A 51 -0.89 -3.58 -7.62
C ASP A 51 -0.04 -2.54 -6.90
N ILE A 52 0.38 -2.80 -5.66
CA ILE A 52 1.28 -1.88 -4.96
C ILE A 52 2.62 -1.80 -5.67
N PHE A 53 3.13 -2.91 -6.22
CA PHE A 53 4.34 -2.91 -7.02
C PHE A 53 4.20 -2.07 -8.30
N TYR A 54 3.08 -2.22 -9.04
CA TYR A 54 2.75 -1.43 -10.23
C TYR A 54 2.69 0.07 -9.94
N LEU A 55 2.20 0.45 -8.75
CA LEU A 55 2.03 1.85 -8.36
C LEU A 55 3.29 2.45 -7.70
N THR A 56 4.23 1.65 -7.20
CA THR A 56 5.35 2.18 -6.39
C THR A 56 6.72 1.64 -6.77
N GLY A 57 6.82 0.47 -7.37
CA GLY A 57 8.08 -0.24 -7.59
C GLY A 57 8.73 -0.79 -6.32
N ILE A 58 8.01 -0.77 -5.19
CA ILE A 58 8.55 -1.25 -3.91
C ILE A 58 8.29 -2.75 -3.76
N ASP A 59 9.34 -3.52 -3.64
CA ASP A 59 9.32 -4.97 -3.41
C ASP A 59 9.79 -5.27 -1.98
N GLN A 60 8.97 -4.90 -1.02
CA GLN A 60 9.22 -5.11 0.40
C GLN A 60 7.91 -5.34 1.15
N GLU A 61 7.96 -6.26 2.10
CA GLU A 61 6.86 -6.54 3.02
C GLU A 61 6.50 -5.33 3.90
N GLU A 62 5.34 -5.38 4.51
CA GLU A 62 4.80 -4.34 5.40
C GLU A 62 4.82 -2.93 4.78
N THR A 63 4.67 -2.87 3.45
CA THR A 63 4.53 -1.61 2.72
C THR A 63 3.07 -1.28 2.54
N ILE A 64 2.71 0.00 2.69
CA ILE A 64 1.36 0.52 2.44
C ILE A 64 1.48 1.76 1.57
N LEU A 65 0.68 1.84 0.51
CA LEU A 65 0.50 3.06 -0.27
C LEU A 65 -0.86 3.68 0.06
N LEU A 66 -0.86 4.98 0.36
CA LEU A 66 -2.07 5.77 0.54
C LEU A 66 -2.11 6.88 -0.51
N LEU A 67 -3.22 6.95 -1.25
CA LEU A 67 -3.49 7.99 -2.24
C LEU A 67 -4.74 8.77 -1.85
N PHE A 68 -4.61 10.08 -1.66
CA PHE A 68 -5.71 10.97 -1.35
C PHE A 68 -5.56 12.31 -2.08
N PRO A 69 -5.93 12.38 -3.38
CA PRO A 69 -5.70 13.56 -4.22
C PRO A 69 -6.33 14.85 -3.70
N ASP A 70 -7.46 14.75 -3.00
CA ASP A 70 -8.18 15.87 -2.42
C ASP A 70 -7.71 16.28 -1.00
N ALA A 71 -6.60 15.72 -0.50
CA ALA A 71 -6.05 16.11 0.79
C ALA A 71 -5.74 17.61 0.83
N LYS A 72 -6.20 18.30 1.89
CA LYS A 72 -5.94 19.74 2.10
C LYS A 72 -4.45 20.05 2.19
N ASN A 73 -3.69 19.16 2.86
CA ASN A 73 -2.24 19.24 2.88
C ASN A 73 -1.68 18.49 1.67
N THR A 74 -1.04 19.20 0.76
CA THR A 74 -0.46 18.65 -0.47
C THR A 74 0.54 17.53 -0.22
N ASN A 75 1.24 17.53 0.91
CA ASN A 75 2.17 16.46 1.30
C ASN A 75 1.45 15.13 1.60
N TYR A 76 0.14 15.15 1.78
CA TYR A 76 -0.65 13.96 2.11
C TYR A 76 -1.46 13.42 0.92
N LYS A 77 -1.23 13.94 -0.27
CA LYS A 77 -1.87 13.43 -1.49
C LYS A 77 -1.38 12.04 -1.86
N GLU A 78 -0.10 11.78 -1.65
CA GLU A 78 0.54 10.48 -1.82
C GLU A 78 1.44 10.23 -0.61
N ILE A 79 1.23 9.14 0.09
CA ILE A 79 2.05 8.73 1.24
C ILE A 79 2.43 7.26 1.07
N LEU A 80 3.71 6.98 1.16
CA LEU A 80 4.24 5.64 1.20
C LEU A 80 4.66 5.31 2.63
N PHE A 81 4.19 4.19 3.14
CA PHE A 81 4.60 3.68 4.45
C PHE A 81 5.49 2.46 4.24
N VAL A 82 6.61 2.43 4.93
CA VAL A 82 7.57 1.32 4.88
C VAL A 82 7.87 0.82 6.28
N LYS A 83 8.26 -0.45 6.38
CA LYS A 83 8.64 -1.08 7.65
C LYS A 83 9.76 -0.30 8.31
N LYS A 84 9.59 0.04 9.59
CA LYS A 84 10.64 0.66 10.39
C LYS A 84 11.84 -0.26 10.48
N THR A 85 13.02 0.27 10.23
CA THR A 85 14.26 -0.48 10.23
C THR A 85 15.29 0.13 11.17
N ASN A 86 16.17 -0.70 11.69
CA ASN A 86 17.34 -0.34 12.47
C ASN A 86 18.47 -1.36 12.26
N ASN A 87 19.63 -1.13 12.84
CA ASN A 87 20.80 -2.01 12.69
C ASN A 87 20.54 -3.43 13.19
N HIS A 88 19.73 -3.63 14.22
CA HIS A 88 19.39 -4.95 14.73
C HIS A 88 18.53 -5.73 13.73
N ILE A 89 17.48 -5.10 13.18
CA ILE A 89 16.63 -5.69 12.16
C ILE A 89 17.44 -6.04 10.91
N LYS A 90 18.38 -5.19 10.51
CA LYS A 90 19.27 -5.43 9.38
C LYS A 90 20.09 -6.73 9.50
N VAL A 91 20.54 -7.05 10.70
CA VAL A 91 21.34 -8.27 10.96
C VAL A 91 20.50 -9.53 10.78
N TRP A 92 19.25 -9.53 11.27
CA TRP A 92 18.40 -10.74 11.31
C TRP A 92 17.47 -10.88 10.11
N GLU A 93 16.95 -9.76 9.59
CA GLU A 93 15.95 -9.76 8.52
C GLU A 93 16.50 -9.24 7.18
N GLY A 94 17.79 -8.90 7.12
CA GLY A 94 18.40 -8.28 5.95
C GLY A 94 18.15 -6.76 5.85
N GLU A 95 18.71 -6.14 4.82
CA GLU A 95 18.60 -4.70 4.61
C GLU A 95 17.19 -4.32 4.13
N LYS A 96 16.48 -3.51 4.90
CA LYS A 96 15.19 -2.93 4.52
C LYS A 96 15.38 -1.54 3.90
N LEU A 97 14.40 -1.11 3.13
CA LEU A 97 14.44 0.21 2.49
C LEU A 97 14.39 1.33 3.52
N SER A 98 15.33 2.26 3.42
CA SER A 98 15.21 3.55 4.10
C SER A 98 14.13 4.39 3.43
N MET A 99 13.56 5.37 4.16
CA MET A 99 12.58 6.32 3.58
C MET A 99 13.14 7.00 2.32
N LYS A 100 14.43 7.38 2.32
CA LYS A 100 15.08 8.02 1.16
C LYS A 100 15.17 7.09 -0.05
N LYS A 101 15.55 5.82 0.16
CA LYS A 101 15.59 4.82 -0.93
C LYS A 101 14.18 4.57 -1.50
N ALA A 102 13.18 4.42 -0.61
CA ALA A 102 11.80 4.22 -1.01
C ALA A 102 11.23 5.42 -1.81
N ALA A 103 11.53 6.66 -1.37
CA ALA A 103 11.17 7.87 -2.09
C ALA A 103 11.80 7.92 -3.50
N ASN A 104 13.08 7.59 -3.63
CA ASN A 104 13.79 7.59 -4.90
C ASN A 104 13.23 6.55 -5.89
N ILE A 105 12.86 5.35 -5.40
CA ILE A 105 12.28 4.29 -6.24
C ILE A 105 10.89 4.69 -6.72
N SER A 106 10.02 5.09 -5.80
CA SER A 106 8.60 5.32 -6.07
C SER A 106 8.29 6.70 -6.67
N GLY A 107 9.17 7.69 -6.47
CA GLY A 107 8.91 9.10 -6.76
C GLY A 107 7.98 9.79 -5.75
N ILE A 108 7.55 9.09 -4.69
CA ILE A 108 6.70 9.65 -3.64
C ILE A 108 7.54 10.43 -2.64
N LYS A 109 7.20 11.71 -2.44
CA LYS A 109 7.98 12.60 -1.55
C LYS A 109 7.73 12.34 -0.07
N THR A 110 6.50 11.98 0.30
CA THR A 110 6.13 11.71 1.70
C THR A 110 6.24 10.24 2.00
N VAL A 111 7.28 9.86 2.71
CA VAL A 111 7.50 8.47 3.18
C VAL A 111 7.50 8.46 4.70
N CYS A 112 6.74 7.55 5.30
CA CYS A 112 6.56 7.41 6.74
C CYS A 112 6.83 5.95 7.17
N TRP A 113 6.92 5.69 8.47
CA TRP A 113 6.92 4.33 9.00
C TRP A 113 5.50 3.76 9.08
N THR A 114 5.35 2.45 8.90
CA THR A 114 4.05 1.77 8.99
C THR A 114 3.36 1.96 10.33
N ASP A 115 4.11 2.19 11.40
CA ASP A 115 3.58 2.49 12.74
C ASP A 115 2.69 3.75 12.76
N ASP A 116 2.95 4.71 11.87
CA ASP A 116 2.21 5.96 11.77
C ASP A 116 0.92 5.84 10.92
N PHE A 117 0.74 4.72 10.21
CA PHE A 117 -0.35 4.56 9.23
C PHE A 117 -1.73 4.81 9.85
N LYS A 118 -2.10 4.09 10.90
CA LYS A 118 -3.43 4.19 11.52
C LYS A 118 -3.74 5.61 11.97
N LYS A 119 -2.77 6.30 12.56
CA LYS A 119 -2.91 7.68 13.03
C LYS A 119 -3.14 8.65 11.87
N LEU A 120 -2.32 8.58 10.83
CA LEU A 120 -2.45 9.46 9.65
C LEU A 120 -3.72 9.14 8.86
N PHE A 121 -4.03 7.87 8.64
CA PHE A 121 -5.24 7.45 7.95
C PHE A 121 -6.51 7.98 8.64
N THR A 122 -6.64 7.76 9.97
CA THR A 122 -7.76 8.27 10.76
C THR A 122 -7.91 9.80 10.67
N LYS A 123 -6.77 10.51 10.65
CA LYS A 123 -6.77 11.97 10.48
C LYS A 123 -7.33 12.37 9.10
N LEU A 124 -6.87 11.71 8.04
CA LEU A 124 -7.25 12.03 6.66
C LEU A 124 -8.70 11.62 6.34
N LEU A 125 -9.22 10.59 6.99
CA LEU A 125 -10.61 10.18 6.83
C LEU A 125 -11.63 11.25 7.23
N LYS A 126 -11.26 12.20 8.08
CA LYS A 126 -12.12 13.35 8.39
C LYS A 126 -12.41 14.24 7.15
N GLU A 127 -11.57 14.13 6.13
CA GLU A 127 -11.70 14.86 4.87
C GLU A 127 -12.24 13.99 3.74
N ALA A 128 -12.11 12.67 3.84
CA ALA A 128 -12.53 11.70 2.83
C ALA A 128 -14.04 11.42 2.88
N LYS A 129 -14.59 10.88 1.78
CA LYS A 129 -15.99 10.44 1.67
C LYS A 129 -16.13 8.94 1.37
N ALA A 130 -15.10 8.32 0.84
CA ALA A 130 -15.09 6.90 0.51
C ALA A 130 -13.68 6.33 0.64
N ILE A 131 -13.58 5.06 1.00
CA ILE A 131 -12.34 4.30 1.09
C ILE A 131 -12.29 3.33 -0.10
N TYR A 132 -11.23 3.43 -0.91
CA TYR A 132 -10.95 2.46 -1.95
C TYR A 132 -10.04 1.36 -1.39
N ILE A 133 -10.50 0.13 -1.48
CA ILE A 133 -9.85 -1.10 -1.02
C ILE A 133 -9.41 -1.94 -2.21
N ASN A 134 -8.38 -2.74 -2.05
CA ASN A 134 -7.79 -3.54 -3.13
C ASN A 134 -8.03 -5.04 -2.93
N THR A 135 -9.26 -5.49 -3.13
CA THR A 135 -9.65 -6.88 -2.97
C THR A 135 -9.21 -7.75 -4.15
N ASN A 136 -8.84 -9.00 -3.89
CA ASN A 136 -8.60 -9.98 -4.94
C ASN A 136 -9.92 -10.69 -5.30
N GLU A 137 -10.48 -10.36 -6.45
CA GLU A 137 -11.77 -10.89 -6.91
C GLU A 137 -11.65 -12.20 -7.71
N HIS A 138 -10.45 -12.76 -7.82
CA HIS A 138 -10.26 -14.01 -8.55
C HIS A 138 -10.86 -15.18 -7.76
N TYR A 139 -11.58 -16.08 -8.43
CA TYR A 139 -12.29 -17.21 -7.78
C TYR A 139 -11.35 -18.14 -6.97
N ARG A 140 -10.06 -18.21 -7.30
CA ARG A 140 -9.05 -18.98 -6.58
C ARG A 140 -8.47 -18.25 -5.36
N ALA A 141 -8.86 -17.00 -5.12
CA ALA A 141 -8.37 -16.22 -3.98
C ALA A 141 -9.13 -16.51 -2.68
N ASN A 142 -10.11 -17.40 -2.72
CA ASN A 142 -10.85 -17.79 -1.52
C ASN A 142 -9.99 -18.73 -0.67
N ILE A 143 -9.41 -18.19 0.40
CA ILE A 143 -8.54 -18.91 1.34
C ILE A 143 -9.05 -18.73 2.78
N GLU A 144 -8.78 -19.69 3.65
CA GLU A 144 -9.20 -19.64 5.06
C GLU A 144 -8.43 -18.59 5.88
N THR A 145 -7.18 -18.32 5.49
CA THR A 145 -6.33 -17.35 6.21
C THR A 145 -6.62 -15.93 5.75
N GLN A 146 -6.91 -15.05 6.70
CA GLN A 146 -7.09 -13.62 6.41
C GLN A 146 -5.81 -13.00 5.84
N THR A 147 -5.97 -12.32 4.71
CA THR A 147 -4.92 -11.49 4.12
C THR A 147 -4.77 -10.16 4.87
N ARG A 148 -3.70 -9.44 4.61
CA ARG A 148 -3.51 -8.08 5.13
C ARG A 148 -4.63 -7.13 4.68
N GLU A 149 -5.11 -7.30 3.47
CA GLU A 149 -6.25 -6.51 2.95
C GLU A 149 -7.54 -6.84 3.70
N ASP A 150 -7.84 -8.11 3.97
CA ASP A 150 -9.03 -8.50 4.73
C ASP A 150 -9.02 -7.88 6.13
N ARG A 151 -7.89 -7.92 6.82
CA ARG A 151 -7.73 -7.29 8.15
C ARG A 151 -7.90 -5.76 8.08
N PHE A 152 -7.42 -5.11 7.02
CA PHE A 152 -7.63 -3.67 6.80
C PHE A 152 -9.11 -3.36 6.54
N ILE A 153 -9.80 -4.18 5.73
CA ILE A 153 -11.23 -4.02 5.44
C ILE A 153 -12.05 -4.15 6.72
N GLU A 154 -11.82 -5.18 7.51
CA GLU A 154 -12.55 -5.40 8.77
C GLU A 154 -12.30 -4.24 9.76
N TRP A 155 -11.05 -3.85 9.92
CA TRP A 155 -10.72 -2.70 10.76
C TRP A 155 -11.38 -1.41 10.27
N SER A 156 -11.44 -1.19 8.96
CA SER A 156 -12.08 -0.02 8.36
C SER A 156 -13.60 -0.03 8.58
N LYS A 157 -14.26 -1.17 8.39
CA LYS A 157 -15.71 -1.31 8.64
C LYS A 157 -16.05 -1.03 10.11
N LEU A 158 -15.24 -1.56 11.03
CA LEU A 158 -15.47 -1.40 12.47
C LEU A 158 -15.27 0.05 12.94
N ASN A 159 -14.23 0.71 12.45
CA ASN A 159 -13.84 2.04 12.95
C ASN A 159 -14.43 3.20 12.16
N PHE A 160 -14.85 2.96 10.91
CA PHE A 160 -15.34 4.00 9.98
C PHE A 160 -16.61 3.58 9.23
N PRO A 161 -17.68 3.17 9.95
CA PRO A 161 -18.89 2.61 9.33
C PRO A 161 -19.61 3.57 8.37
N ASN A 162 -19.37 4.87 8.50
CA ASN A 162 -19.98 5.90 7.65
C ASN A 162 -19.21 6.17 6.35
N HIS A 163 -18.10 5.48 6.12
CA HIS A 163 -17.32 5.61 4.89
C HIS A 163 -17.59 4.41 3.98
N PRO A 164 -18.26 4.59 2.83
CA PRO A 164 -18.47 3.50 1.89
C PRO A 164 -17.14 2.96 1.38
N LEU A 165 -17.01 1.63 1.36
CA LEU A 165 -15.88 0.94 0.77
C LEU A 165 -16.13 0.74 -0.72
N LYS A 166 -15.17 1.13 -1.56
CA LYS A 166 -15.17 0.96 -3.01
C LYS A 166 -14.00 0.08 -3.43
N LYS A 167 -14.16 -0.67 -4.51
CA LYS A 167 -13.12 -1.57 -5.03
C LYS A 167 -12.21 -0.83 -6.00
N SER A 168 -10.90 -0.92 -5.80
CA SER A 168 -9.87 -0.33 -6.66
C SER A 168 -9.36 -1.28 -7.73
N ASN A 169 -9.51 -2.59 -7.54
CA ASN A 169 -9.01 -3.63 -8.43
C ASN A 169 -9.52 -3.49 -9.87
N PHE A 170 -10.79 -3.14 -10.09
CA PHE A 170 -11.35 -2.94 -11.43
C PHE A 170 -10.69 -1.76 -12.15
N ILE A 171 -10.44 -0.66 -11.44
CA ILE A 171 -9.71 0.50 -12.00
C ILE A 171 -8.32 0.07 -12.48
N LEU A 172 -7.59 -0.70 -11.66
CA LEU A 172 -6.24 -1.15 -12.01
C LEU A 172 -6.22 -2.19 -13.13
N GLN A 173 -7.29 -2.98 -13.29
CA GLN A 173 -7.42 -3.89 -14.44
C GLN A 173 -7.55 -3.14 -15.77
N GLU A 174 -8.26 -2.03 -15.79
CA GLU A 174 -8.43 -1.20 -17.00
C GLU A 174 -7.18 -0.38 -17.34
N LEU A 175 -6.34 -0.06 -16.34
CA LEU A 175 -5.13 0.76 -16.51
C LEU A 175 -3.89 -0.05 -16.95
N ARG A 176 -3.95 -1.39 -16.99
CA ARG A 176 -2.86 -2.30 -17.39
C ARG A 176 -3.06 -2.89 -18.76
#